data_6f9f120d38412dde8dc2ced3d91712d5
#
_entry.id   6f9f120d38412dde8dc2ced3d91712d5
#
_cell.length_a   1.000
_cell.length_b   1.000
_cell.length_c   1.000
_cell.angle_alpha   90.00
_cell.angle_beta   90.00
_cell.angle_gamma   90.00
#
_symmetry.space_group_name_H-M   'P 1'
#
loop_
_entity.id
_entity.type
_entity.pdbx_description
1 polymer ?
#
loop_
_entity_poly.entity_id
_entity_poly.type
_entity_poly.pdbx_seq_one_letter_code
_entity_poly.pdbx_strand_id
1 'polypeptide(L)'
;MKPPVSQLASDNYSGICPEALDALLEANQDDAPAYGNDVWTQRVADRFRDLFETDCEVFFVFNGTAANSLSLSALCRSYHSVICHETAHIETDECGGPEFASNGSKLLLARGAQGKLDPADVERLITRRSDIHYPKPKVISITQATELGTIYDLDELRQLQKLAHQYELKIHMDGARFANALVELDLTPAQLSWQAGIDVLCLGGTKNGMAVGEAILFFDRELATDFAWRCKQAGQLASKMRFIAAPWLGLLETGAWLRNARHANAMATALEQRLRHIPGLQLLFPRQANSVFLELPPPVIQTLHARGWQFYTFIGVGGARLMCSWNTPHEVIDQFADDLQKALNPAAGRR
;
A
#
# COMPACT_ATOMS: atom_id res chain seq x y z
N MET A 1 -11.07 26.06 -18.04
CA MET A 1 -10.56 24.93 -17.25
C MET A 1 -9.20 25.31 -16.69
N LYS A 2 -8.92 25.06 -15.42
CA LYS A 2 -7.53 25.14 -14.93
C LYS A 2 -6.71 24.08 -15.69
N PRO A 3 -5.43 24.38 -16.04
CA PRO A 3 -4.57 23.35 -16.61
C PRO A 3 -4.53 22.13 -15.68
N PRO A 4 -4.41 20.90 -16.22
CA PRO A 4 -4.28 19.72 -15.39
C PRO A 4 -3.12 19.93 -14.42
N VAL A 5 -3.33 19.58 -13.16
CA VAL A 5 -2.31 19.71 -12.13
C VAL A 5 -1.19 18.73 -12.49
N SER A 6 -0.01 19.25 -12.81
CA SER A 6 1.19 18.43 -13.06
C SER A 6 1.64 17.86 -11.74
N GLN A 7 1.28 16.59 -11.47
CA GLN A 7 1.50 15.98 -10.17
C GLN A 7 2.26 14.65 -10.28
N LEU A 8 3.21 14.48 -9.38
CA LEU A 8 3.89 13.24 -9.05
C LEU A 8 3.94 13.07 -7.51
N ALA A 9 2.93 13.62 -6.82
CA ALA A 9 2.88 13.62 -5.35
C ALA A 9 2.35 12.29 -4.81
N SER A 10 1.23 11.82 -5.37
CA SER A 10 0.56 10.63 -4.83
C SER A 10 -0.35 9.97 -5.85
N ASP A 11 -0.40 8.65 -5.80
CA ASP A 11 -1.40 7.83 -6.49
C ASP A 11 -2.82 8.01 -5.91
N ASN A 12 -2.95 8.61 -4.73
CA ASN A 12 -4.24 9.05 -4.17
C ASN A 12 -4.85 10.28 -4.90
N TYR A 13 -4.10 10.97 -5.77
CA TYR A 13 -4.59 12.14 -6.49
C TYR A 13 -5.36 11.78 -7.78
N SER A 14 -5.23 10.53 -8.22
CA SER A 14 -5.94 10.03 -9.38
C SER A 14 -7.45 9.88 -9.11
N GLY A 15 -8.26 9.95 -10.16
CA GLY A 15 -9.68 9.67 -10.08
C GLY A 15 -10.00 8.17 -10.04
N ILE A 16 -11.29 7.86 -10.12
CA ILE A 16 -11.77 6.49 -10.28
C ILE A 16 -11.56 6.03 -11.74
N CYS A 17 -11.11 4.79 -11.94
CA CYS A 17 -10.98 4.23 -13.28
C CYS A 17 -12.35 3.84 -13.87
N PRO A 18 -12.48 3.81 -15.20
CA PRO A 18 -13.76 3.53 -15.86
C PRO A 18 -14.42 2.22 -15.39
N GLU A 19 -13.65 1.15 -15.28
CA GLU A 19 -14.16 -0.17 -14.91
C GLU A 19 -14.74 -0.20 -13.48
N ALA A 20 -14.11 0.51 -12.54
CA ALA A 20 -14.62 0.64 -11.18
C ALA A 20 -15.86 1.53 -11.13
N LEU A 21 -15.92 2.58 -11.96
CA LEU A 21 -17.07 3.47 -12.07
C LEU A 21 -18.26 2.76 -12.70
N ASP A 22 -18.05 1.98 -13.77
CA ASP A 22 -19.11 1.22 -14.43
C ASP A 22 -19.74 0.20 -13.49
N ALA A 23 -18.92 -0.53 -12.72
CA ALA A 23 -19.42 -1.47 -11.70
C ALA A 23 -20.20 -0.75 -10.58
N LEU A 24 -19.79 0.46 -10.22
CA LEU A 24 -20.52 1.29 -9.25
C LEU A 24 -21.91 1.71 -9.81
N LEU A 25 -21.97 2.08 -11.08
CA LEU A 25 -23.22 2.44 -11.75
C LEU A 25 -24.16 1.24 -11.88
N GLU A 26 -23.64 0.05 -12.17
CA GLU A 26 -24.42 -1.19 -12.16
C GLU A 26 -24.99 -1.48 -10.77
N ALA A 27 -24.16 -1.38 -9.72
CA ALA A 27 -24.61 -1.61 -8.35
C ALA A 27 -25.61 -0.56 -7.84
N ASN A 28 -25.77 0.56 -8.54
CA ASN A 28 -26.73 1.61 -8.22
C ASN A 28 -28.13 1.32 -8.80
N GLN A 29 -28.33 0.22 -9.53
CA GLN A 29 -29.63 -0.20 -10.01
C GLN A 29 -30.36 -0.97 -8.90
N ASP A 30 -31.65 -0.69 -8.75
CA ASP A 30 -32.56 -1.35 -7.81
C ASP A 30 -32.16 -1.33 -6.33
N ASP A 31 -33.01 -1.87 -5.49
CA ASP A 31 -32.77 -2.07 -4.06
C ASP A 31 -31.99 -3.37 -3.83
N ALA A 32 -31.12 -3.34 -2.80
CA ALA A 32 -30.37 -4.51 -2.38
C ALA A 32 -30.27 -4.56 -0.85
N PRO A 33 -30.17 -5.76 -0.25
CA PRO A 33 -29.98 -5.92 1.19
C PRO A 33 -28.80 -5.11 1.72
N ALA A 34 -28.95 -4.59 2.95
CA ALA A 34 -27.96 -3.74 3.59
C ALA A 34 -26.82 -4.54 4.25
N TYR A 35 -25.78 -3.83 4.67
CA TYR A 35 -24.69 -4.31 5.54
C TYR A 35 -23.91 -5.52 4.99
N GLY A 36 -23.69 -5.56 3.67
CA GLY A 36 -22.90 -6.62 3.04
C GLY A 36 -23.66 -7.92 2.73
N ASN A 37 -24.98 -7.96 3.00
CA ASN A 37 -25.83 -9.09 2.64
C ASN A 37 -26.32 -9.03 1.17
N ASP A 38 -25.77 -8.10 0.39
CA ASP A 38 -26.08 -7.91 -1.02
C ASP A 38 -25.24 -8.84 -1.92
N VAL A 39 -25.76 -9.07 -3.12
CA VAL A 39 -25.11 -9.95 -4.12
C VAL A 39 -23.75 -9.43 -4.57
N TRP A 40 -23.55 -8.12 -4.62
CA TRP A 40 -22.28 -7.52 -5.05
C TRP A 40 -21.16 -7.83 -4.07
N THR A 41 -21.41 -7.60 -2.78
CA THR A 41 -20.44 -7.89 -1.72
C THR A 41 -20.07 -9.38 -1.69
N GLN A 42 -21.05 -10.27 -1.89
CA GLN A 42 -20.82 -11.72 -1.94
C GLN A 42 -19.98 -12.12 -3.16
N ARG A 43 -20.35 -11.63 -4.36
CA ARG A 43 -19.60 -11.93 -5.60
C ARG A 43 -18.13 -11.47 -5.51
N VAL A 44 -17.88 -10.30 -4.94
CA VAL A 44 -16.50 -9.82 -4.75
C VAL A 44 -15.73 -10.73 -3.83
N ALA A 45 -16.33 -11.15 -2.70
CA ALA A 45 -15.68 -12.06 -1.76
C ALA A 45 -15.34 -13.41 -2.43
N ASP A 46 -16.28 -13.97 -3.21
CA ASP A 46 -16.03 -15.21 -3.96
C ASP A 46 -14.95 -15.01 -5.01
N ARG A 47 -14.95 -13.85 -5.71
CA ARG A 47 -13.90 -13.55 -6.68
C ARG A 47 -12.52 -13.43 -6.06
N PHE A 48 -12.42 -12.93 -4.83
CA PHE A 48 -11.14 -12.95 -4.10
C PHE A 48 -10.71 -14.37 -3.73
N ARG A 49 -11.63 -15.24 -3.28
CA ARG A 49 -11.31 -16.66 -3.00
C ARG A 49 -10.76 -17.37 -4.24
N ASP A 50 -11.41 -17.16 -5.39
CA ASP A 50 -10.95 -17.70 -6.68
C ASP A 50 -9.55 -17.15 -7.04
N LEU A 51 -9.34 -15.84 -6.89
CA LEU A 51 -8.10 -15.17 -7.27
C LEU A 51 -6.92 -15.58 -6.41
N PHE A 52 -7.15 -15.76 -5.11
CA PHE A 52 -6.13 -16.20 -4.15
C PHE A 52 -6.06 -17.73 -4.01
N GLU A 53 -6.91 -18.48 -4.73
CA GLU A 53 -6.90 -19.95 -4.74
C GLU A 53 -7.03 -20.56 -3.34
N THR A 54 -7.80 -19.94 -2.45
CA THR A 54 -8.00 -20.39 -1.07
C THR A 54 -9.29 -19.88 -0.47
N ASP A 55 -9.83 -20.63 0.47
CA ASP A 55 -10.97 -20.20 1.27
C ASP A 55 -10.51 -19.19 2.34
N CYS A 56 -10.89 -17.93 2.18
CA CYS A 56 -10.52 -16.82 3.08
C CYS A 56 -11.75 -16.01 3.48
N GLU A 57 -11.67 -15.34 4.63
CA GLU A 57 -12.64 -14.32 5.02
C GLU A 57 -12.28 -12.98 4.42
N VAL A 58 -13.27 -12.32 3.80
CA VAL A 58 -13.11 -11.06 3.08
C VAL A 58 -13.99 -9.99 3.68
N PHE A 59 -13.38 -8.85 4.04
CA PHE A 59 -14.08 -7.67 4.57
C PHE A 59 -13.71 -6.43 3.77
N PHE A 60 -14.66 -5.49 3.67
CA PHE A 60 -14.43 -4.22 2.97
C PHE A 60 -14.52 -3.07 3.97
N VAL A 61 -13.54 -2.16 3.90
CA VAL A 61 -13.45 -0.99 4.77
C VAL A 61 -13.18 0.26 3.93
N PHE A 62 -13.36 1.44 4.53
CA PHE A 62 -13.31 2.71 3.81
C PHE A 62 -11.91 3.06 3.31
N ASN A 63 -10.86 2.83 4.11
CA ASN A 63 -9.48 3.22 3.79
C ASN A 63 -8.43 2.29 4.43
N GLY A 64 -7.14 2.49 4.05
CA GLY A 64 -6.01 1.70 4.50
C GLY A 64 -5.79 1.76 6.01
N THR A 65 -5.94 2.94 6.63
CA THR A 65 -5.79 3.09 8.09
C THR A 65 -6.81 2.23 8.85
N ALA A 66 -8.06 2.19 8.39
CA ALA A 66 -9.05 1.28 8.97
C ALA A 66 -8.68 -0.19 8.74
N ALA A 67 -8.19 -0.54 7.55
CA ALA A 67 -7.76 -1.89 7.23
C ALA A 67 -6.63 -2.36 8.16
N ASN A 68 -5.55 -1.60 8.26
CA ASN A 68 -4.40 -1.93 9.09
C ASN A 68 -4.77 -1.96 10.58
N SER A 69 -5.43 -0.91 11.07
CA SER A 69 -5.79 -0.78 12.49
C SER A 69 -6.70 -1.91 12.97
N LEU A 70 -7.74 -2.25 12.19
CA LEU A 70 -8.68 -3.29 12.57
C LEU A 70 -8.07 -4.70 12.44
N SER A 71 -7.29 -4.95 11.40
CA SER A 71 -6.57 -6.23 11.22
C SER A 71 -5.62 -6.48 12.36
N LEU A 72 -4.77 -5.50 12.70
CA LEU A 72 -3.84 -5.61 13.82
C LEU A 72 -4.56 -5.77 15.15
N SER A 73 -5.72 -5.10 15.34
CA SER A 73 -6.54 -5.27 16.54
C SER A 73 -7.17 -6.66 16.67
N ALA A 74 -7.41 -7.35 15.55
CA ALA A 74 -7.88 -8.72 15.56
C ALA A 74 -6.77 -9.71 15.98
N LEU A 75 -5.54 -9.43 15.55
CA LEU A 75 -4.37 -10.25 15.86
C LEU A 75 -3.78 -10.00 17.26
N CYS A 76 -4.03 -8.82 17.83
CA CYS A 76 -3.39 -8.37 19.06
C CYS A 76 -4.37 -8.15 20.21
N ARG A 77 -3.88 -8.35 21.42
CA ARG A 77 -4.47 -7.83 22.66
C ARG A 77 -3.60 -6.66 23.15
N SER A 78 -4.11 -5.86 24.07
CA SER A 78 -3.46 -4.63 24.58
C SER A 78 -2.03 -4.83 25.11
N TYR A 79 -1.67 -6.02 25.58
CA TYR A 79 -0.33 -6.36 26.09
C TYR A 79 0.59 -6.96 25.02
N HIS A 80 0.11 -7.09 23.79
CA HIS A 80 0.94 -7.54 22.67
C HIS A 80 1.72 -6.41 22.02
N SER A 81 2.66 -6.77 21.17
CA SER A 81 3.36 -5.83 20.31
C SER A 81 3.39 -6.33 18.86
N VAL A 82 3.46 -5.36 17.96
CA VAL A 82 3.61 -5.52 16.51
C VAL A 82 5.01 -5.07 16.14
N ILE A 83 5.77 -5.91 15.45
CA ILE A 83 7.09 -5.56 14.92
C ILE A 83 6.88 -5.04 13.50
N CYS A 84 7.30 -3.81 13.22
CA CYS A 84 7.23 -3.19 11.91
C CYS A 84 8.52 -2.42 11.58
N HIS A 85 8.71 -2.05 10.32
CA HIS A 85 9.82 -1.19 9.94
C HIS A 85 9.61 0.24 10.47
N GLU A 86 10.70 0.96 10.79
CA GLU A 86 10.64 2.33 11.30
C GLU A 86 10.00 3.34 10.34
N THR A 87 9.90 3.02 9.04
CA THR A 87 9.21 3.83 8.03
C THR A 87 7.81 3.31 7.69
N ALA A 88 7.34 2.23 8.35
CA ALA A 88 6.03 1.66 8.06
C ALA A 88 4.91 2.67 8.26
N HIS A 89 3.91 2.68 7.36
CA HIS A 89 2.78 3.61 7.40
C HIS A 89 2.04 3.57 8.76
N ILE A 90 1.92 2.38 9.36
CA ILE A 90 1.30 2.20 10.68
C ILE A 90 2.04 2.94 11.81
N GLU A 91 3.34 3.22 11.64
CA GLU A 91 4.14 4.00 12.59
C GLU A 91 4.08 5.49 12.27
N THR A 92 4.22 5.85 10.98
CA THR A 92 4.52 7.24 10.58
C THR A 92 3.29 8.05 10.21
N ASP A 93 2.22 7.43 9.68
CA ASP A 93 1.11 8.13 8.98
C ASP A 93 -0.30 7.68 9.38
N GLU A 94 -0.47 6.92 10.48
CA GLU A 94 -1.79 6.47 10.96
C GLU A 94 -2.20 7.03 12.32
N CYS A 95 -1.45 8.01 12.83
CA CYS A 95 -1.79 8.77 14.04
C CYS A 95 -2.10 7.88 15.27
N GLY A 96 -1.37 6.76 15.44
CA GLY A 96 -1.62 5.81 16.52
C GLY A 96 -2.90 4.97 16.34
N GLY A 97 -3.39 4.83 15.10
CA GLY A 97 -4.59 4.06 14.78
C GLY A 97 -4.53 2.60 15.21
N PRO A 98 -3.46 1.86 14.93
CA PRO A 98 -3.29 0.48 15.40
C PRO A 98 -3.30 0.34 16.91
N GLU A 99 -2.60 1.21 17.64
CA GLU A 99 -2.58 1.23 19.10
C GLU A 99 -3.97 1.53 19.68
N PHE A 100 -4.66 2.51 19.11
CA PHE A 100 -6.01 2.87 19.51
C PHE A 100 -7.00 1.71 19.31
N ALA A 101 -7.02 1.10 18.12
CA ALA A 101 -7.93 0.02 17.78
C ALA A 101 -7.69 -1.27 18.59
N SER A 102 -6.45 -1.55 18.98
CA SER A 102 -6.04 -2.71 19.77
C SER A 102 -6.08 -2.48 21.29
N ASN A 103 -6.54 -1.33 21.74
CA ASN A 103 -6.53 -0.91 23.15
C ASN A 103 -5.12 -0.84 23.76
N GLY A 104 -4.11 -0.45 22.97
CA GLY A 104 -2.78 -0.13 23.46
C GLY A 104 -1.68 -1.14 23.12
N SER A 105 -1.81 -1.95 22.07
CA SER A 105 -0.67 -2.73 21.58
C SER A 105 0.48 -1.79 21.18
N LYS A 106 1.72 -2.23 21.41
CA LYS A 106 2.89 -1.39 21.17
C LYS A 106 3.52 -1.74 19.82
N LEU A 107 3.86 -0.73 19.02
CA LEU A 107 4.75 -0.92 17.88
C LEU A 107 6.20 -1.06 18.38
N LEU A 108 6.92 -2.06 17.86
CA LEU A 108 8.35 -2.28 18.06
C LEU A 108 9.04 -2.07 16.72
N LEU A 109 9.86 -1.04 16.64
CA LEU A 109 10.47 -0.63 15.39
C LEU A 109 11.72 -1.45 15.12
N ALA A 110 11.67 -2.22 14.04
CA ALA A 110 12.83 -2.93 13.50
C ALA A 110 13.47 -2.12 12.38
N ARG A 111 14.76 -2.28 12.23
CA ARG A 111 15.55 -1.66 11.17
C ARG A 111 15.74 -2.63 10.02
N GLY A 112 16.09 -2.06 8.88
CA GLY A 112 16.48 -2.81 7.71
C GLY A 112 16.76 -1.87 6.54
N ALA A 113 17.40 -2.38 5.52
CA ALA A 113 17.72 -1.58 4.34
C ALA A 113 16.47 -1.40 3.47
N GLN A 114 16.36 -0.23 2.87
CA GLN A 114 15.37 0.01 1.81
C GLN A 114 13.90 -0.14 2.25
N GLY A 115 13.59 0.13 3.53
CA GLY A 115 12.23 0.00 4.05
C GLY A 115 11.79 -1.44 4.35
N LYS A 116 12.69 -2.41 4.24
CA LYS A 116 12.44 -3.83 4.51
C LYS A 116 12.94 -4.21 5.90
N LEU A 117 12.25 -5.12 6.55
CA LEU A 117 12.68 -5.68 7.83
C LEU A 117 13.94 -6.55 7.67
N ASP A 118 14.95 -6.31 8.50
CA ASP A 118 16.07 -7.25 8.66
C ASP A 118 15.64 -8.39 9.59
N PRO A 119 15.65 -9.66 9.13
CA PRO A 119 15.27 -10.79 9.96
C PRO A 119 16.06 -10.89 11.27
N ALA A 120 17.34 -10.51 11.28
CA ALA A 120 18.15 -10.52 12.50
C ALA A 120 17.70 -9.46 13.51
N ASP A 121 17.28 -8.28 13.05
CA ASP A 121 16.74 -7.25 13.93
C ASP A 121 15.34 -7.61 14.45
N VAL A 122 14.51 -8.26 13.60
CA VAL A 122 13.21 -8.82 14.02
C VAL A 122 13.42 -9.85 15.14
N GLU A 123 14.33 -10.82 14.97
CA GLU A 123 14.63 -11.83 15.97
C GLU A 123 15.17 -11.21 17.28
N ARG A 124 16.03 -10.21 17.17
CA ARG A 124 16.53 -9.44 18.33
C ARG A 124 15.38 -8.79 19.12
N LEU A 125 14.37 -8.25 18.44
CA LEU A 125 13.20 -7.65 19.11
C LEU A 125 12.31 -8.71 19.76
N ILE A 126 12.13 -9.87 19.12
CA ILE A 126 11.36 -10.99 19.66
C ILE A 126 12.01 -11.53 20.94
N THR A 127 13.32 -11.71 20.92
CA THR A 127 14.09 -12.35 22.00
C THR A 127 14.60 -11.36 23.06
N ARG A 128 14.43 -10.04 22.84
CA ARG A 128 14.94 -8.98 23.70
C ARG A 128 14.55 -9.14 25.17
N ARG A 129 13.31 -9.53 25.43
CA ARG A 129 12.76 -9.81 26.77
C ARG A 129 11.59 -10.79 26.66
N SER A 130 11.54 -11.72 27.59
CA SER A 130 10.48 -12.73 27.71
C SER A 130 9.71 -12.67 29.03
N ASP A 131 10.03 -11.67 29.88
CA ASP A 131 9.37 -11.49 31.18
C ASP A 131 8.10 -10.62 31.04
N ILE A 132 7.25 -10.68 32.07
CA ILE A 132 5.92 -10.01 32.08
C ILE A 132 5.98 -8.48 32.11
N HIS A 133 7.14 -7.86 32.24
CA HIS A 133 7.30 -6.41 32.26
C HIS A 133 7.45 -5.80 30.86
N TYR A 134 7.46 -6.62 29.82
CA TYR A 134 7.63 -6.16 28.44
C TYR A 134 6.48 -6.67 27.54
N PRO A 135 5.99 -5.88 26.59
CA PRO A 135 4.94 -6.31 25.68
C PRO A 135 5.36 -7.57 24.90
N LYS A 136 4.47 -8.56 24.85
CA LYS A 136 4.74 -9.83 24.17
C LYS A 136 4.62 -9.65 22.65
N PRO A 137 5.68 -9.87 21.86
CA PRO A 137 5.58 -9.86 20.40
C PRO A 137 4.52 -10.85 19.91
N LYS A 138 3.68 -10.43 18.96
CA LYS A 138 2.60 -11.27 18.41
C LYS A 138 2.48 -11.19 16.90
N VAL A 139 2.83 -10.05 16.28
CA VAL A 139 2.68 -9.83 14.85
C VAL A 139 3.97 -9.25 14.28
N ILE A 140 4.34 -9.72 13.10
CA ILE A 140 5.27 -9.07 12.17
C ILE A 140 4.41 -8.37 11.12
N SER A 141 4.54 -7.04 10.97
CA SER A 141 3.83 -6.26 9.97
C SER A 141 4.81 -5.77 8.91
N ILE A 142 4.53 -6.09 7.65
CA ILE A 142 5.31 -5.65 6.49
C ILE A 142 4.44 -4.81 5.54
N THR A 143 5.06 -3.99 4.70
CA THR A 143 4.39 -3.21 3.66
C THR A 143 4.85 -3.65 2.27
N GLN A 144 3.91 -3.92 1.36
CA GLN A 144 4.19 -4.40 0.00
C GLN A 144 3.41 -3.57 -1.04
N ALA A 145 4.06 -2.78 -1.91
CA ALA A 145 5.48 -2.38 -1.86
C ALA A 145 5.76 -1.44 -0.68
N THR A 146 7.03 -1.41 -0.21
CA THR A 146 7.42 -0.60 0.95
C THR A 146 7.23 0.90 0.71
N GLU A 147 7.28 1.68 1.76
CA GLU A 147 7.18 3.15 1.73
C GLU A 147 8.31 3.81 0.91
N LEU A 148 9.40 3.09 0.73
CA LEU A 148 10.56 3.50 -0.08
C LEU A 148 10.49 2.96 -1.53
N GLY A 149 9.35 2.38 -1.94
CA GLY A 149 9.11 1.89 -3.30
C GLY A 149 9.85 0.60 -3.67
N THR A 150 10.39 -0.10 -2.70
CA THR A 150 11.03 -1.41 -2.85
C THR A 150 10.03 -2.55 -2.63
N ILE A 151 10.41 -3.76 -2.98
CA ILE A 151 9.53 -4.92 -2.95
C ILE A 151 10.23 -6.06 -2.22
N TYR A 152 9.53 -6.71 -1.29
CA TYR A 152 9.99 -7.99 -0.74
C TYR A 152 9.86 -9.08 -1.80
N ASP A 153 10.94 -9.80 -2.07
CA ASP A 153 10.90 -11.01 -2.87
C ASP A 153 10.46 -12.24 -2.05
N LEU A 154 10.26 -13.38 -2.73
CA LEU A 154 9.80 -14.59 -2.04
C LEU A 154 10.80 -15.13 -1.03
N ASP A 155 12.09 -14.96 -1.23
CA ASP A 155 13.11 -15.44 -0.31
C ASP A 155 13.17 -14.57 0.95
N GLU A 156 13.02 -13.27 0.82
CA GLU A 156 12.89 -12.34 1.95
C GLU A 156 11.60 -12.64 2.77
N LEU A 157 10.47 -12.88 2.10
CA LEU A 157 9.22 -13.27 2.76
C LEU A 157 9.35 -14.61 3.49
N ARG A 158 9.98 -15.61 2.89
CA ARG A 158 10.23 -16.93 3.52
C ARG A 158 11.10 -16.84 4.77
N GLN A 159 12.06 -15.91 4.80
CA GLN A 159 12.87 -15.69 6.01
C GLN A 159 12.00 -15.15 7.16
N LEU A 160 11.11 -14.19 6.89
CA LEU A 160 10.17 -13.69 7.90
C LEU A 160 9.14 -14.74 8.29
N GLN A 161 8.64 -15.54 7.35
CA GLN A 161 7.74 -16.67 7.62
C GLN A 161 8.39 -17.70 8.57
N LYS A 162 9.66 -18.02 8.33
CA LYS A 162 10.40 -18.95 9.21
C LYS A 162 10.49 -18.43 10.65
N LEU A 163 10.79 -17.14 10.82
CA LEU A 163 10.81 -16.51 12.15
C LEU A 163 9.41 -16.49 12.79
N ALA A 164 8.39 -16.12 12.03
CA ALA A 164 7.02 -16.11 12.52
C ALA A 164 6.59 -17.49 13.00
N HIS A 165 6.89 -18.53 12.24
CA HIS A 165 6.60 -19.92 12.63
C HIS A 165 7.39 -20.34 13.88
N GLN A 166 8.69 -20.03 13.95
CA GLN A 166 9.55 -20.39 15.08
C GLN A 166 9.08 -19.79 16.41
N TYR A 167 8.53 -18.57 16.37
CA TYR A 167 8.13 -17.82 17.55
C TYR A 167 6.59 -17.69 17.71
N GLU A 168 5.83 -18.44 16.96
CA GLU A 168 4.34 -18.42 16.98
C GLU A 168 3.74 -17.01 16.77
N LEU A 169 4.33 -16.24 15.88
CA LEU A 169 3.85 -14.95 15.46
C LEU A 169 2.97 -15.06 14.21
N LYS A 170 2.14 -14.04 13.97
CA LYS A 170 1.37 -13.87 12.75
C LYS A 170 2.04 -12.84 11.85
N ILE A 171 1.82 -12.94 10.53
CA ILE A 171 2.31 -11.94 9.55
C ILE A 171 1.12 -11.18 8.98
N HIS A 172 1.14 -9.87 9.20
CA HIS A 172 0.26 -8.89 8.58
C HIS A 172 0.98 -8.23 7.41
N MET A 173 0.30 -8.08 6.27
CA MET A 173 0.81 -7.34 5.12
C MET A 173 -0.08 -6.13 4.82
N ASP A 174 0.48 -4.92 4.97
CA ASP A 174 -0.07 -3.73 4.33
C ASP A 174 0.19 -3.83 2.82
N GLY A 175 -0.86 -4.12 2.08
CA GLY A 175 -0.86 -4.28 0.63
C GLY A 175 -1.42 -3.07 -0.11
N ALA A 176 -1.24 -1.85 0.40
CA ALA A 176 -1.71 -0.62 -0.26
C ALA A 176 -1.25 -0.52 -1.73
N ARG A 177 -0.11 -1.15 -2.06
CA ARG A 177 0.41 -1.28 -3.43
C ARG A 177 0.76 -2.71 -3.81
N PHE A 178 0.00 -3.68 -3.28
CA PHE A 178 0.17 -5.10 -3.57
C PHE A 178 0.15 -5.41 -5.06
N ALA A 179 -0.77 -4.81 -5.82
CA ALA A 179 -0.86 -5.00 -7.26
C ALA A 179 0.43 -4.56 -8.00
N ASN A 180 1.07 -3.47 -7.55
CA ASN A 180 2.32 -3.01 -8.13
C ASN A 180 3.47 -3.99 -7.89
N ALA A 181 3.56 -4.55 -6.67
CA ALA A 181 4.54 -5.58 -6.35
C ALA A 181 4.27 -6.87 -7.14
N LEU A 182 3.01 -7.27 -7.23
CA LEU A 182 2.60 -8.49 -7.93
C LEU A 182 3.01 -8.48 -9.40
N VAL A 183 2.77 -7.37 -10.11
CA VAL A 183 3.12 -7.25 -11.53
C VAL A 183 4.61 -7.09 -11.79
N GLU A 184 5.37 -6.55 -10.82
CA GLU A 184 6.83 -6.43 -10.93
C GLU A 184 7.51 -7.78 -10.73
N LEU A 185 7.01 -8.61 -9.81
CA LEU A 185 7.55 -9.93 -9.51
C LEU A 185 7.04 -11.03 -10.46
N ASP A 186 6.01 -10.74 -11.27
CA ASP A 186 5.34 -11.71 -12.16
C ASP A 186 4.86 -12.96 -11.39
N LEU A 187 4.22 -12.75 -10.23
CA LEU A 187 3.72 -13.78 -9.35
C LEU A 187 2.19 -13.85 -9.38
N THR A 188 1.63 -14.97 -8.90
CA THR A 188 0.20 -15.06 -8.60
C THR A 188 -0.13 -14.41 -7.25
N PRO A 189 -1.37 -13.95 -7.03
CA PRO A 189 -1.79 -13.42 -5.73
C PRO A 189 -1.57 -14.40 -4.57
N ALA A 190 -1.80 -15.70 -4.79
CA ALA A 190 -1.56 -16.75 -3.81
C ALA A 190 -0.08 -16.85 -3.44
N GLN A 191 0.82 -16.82 -4.43
CA GLN A 191 2.27 -16.91 -4.21
C GLN A 191 2.82 -15.74 -3.39
N LEU A 192 2.34 -14.51 -3.65
CA LEU A 192 2.81 -13.31 -2.95
C LEU A 192 2.10 -13.08 -1.60
N SER A 193 1.15 -13.92 -1.22
CA SER A 193 0.39 -13.78 0.02
C SER A 193 0.49 -15.01 0.91
N TRP A 194 -0.56 -15.81 1.03
CA TRP A 194 -0.65 -16.91 1.99
C TRP A 194 0.38 -18.01 1.76
N GLN A 195 0.75 -18.30 0.52
CA GLN A 195 1.84 -19.26 0.23
C GLN A 195 3.21 -18.75 0.68
N ALA A 196 3.38 -17.44 0.81
CA ALA A 196 4.56 -16.83 1.42
C ALA A 196 4.43 -16.60 2.93
N GLY A 197 3.37 -17.14 3.56
CA GLY A 197 3.17 -17.13 5.00
C GLY A 197 2.42 -15.90 5.54
N ILE A 198 1.75 -15.14 4.69
CA ILE A 198 0.92 -14.00 5.13
C ILE A 198 -0.38 -14.55 5.72
N ASP A 199 -0.69 -14.16 6.97
CA ASP A 199 -1.94 -14.54 7.64
C ASP A 199 -3.08 -13.59 7.30
N VAL A 200 -2.78 -12.27 7.17
CA VAL A 200 -3.75 -11.22 6.85
C VAL A 200 -3.15 -10.23 5.86
N LEU A 201 -3.90 -9.97 4.79
CA LEU A 201 -3.56 -8.98 3.77
C LEU A 201 -4.58 -7.84 3.77
N CYS A 202 -4.10 -6.60 3.91
CA CYS A 202 -4.87 -5.38 3.64
C CYS A 202 -4.62 -4.96 2.19
N LEU A 203 -5.51 -5.34 1.26
CA LEU A 203 -5.34 -5.11 -0.17
C LEU A 203 -5.87 -3.74 -0.58
N GLY A 204 -5.02 -2.91 -1.19
CA GLY A 204 -5.34 -1.56 -1.60
C GLY A 204 -6.12 -1.47 -2.90
N GLY A 205 -7.32 -0.84 -2.86
CA GLY A 205 -8.12 -0.50 -4.04
C GLY A 205 -8.02 0.97 -4.44
N THR A 206 -7.97 1.86 -3.46
CA THR A 206 -8.02 3.31 -3.67
C THR A 206 -6.86 3.81 -4.55
N LYS A 207 -5.63 3.38 -4.29
CA LYS A 207 -4.45 3.79 -5.07
C LYS A 207 -4.38 3.16 -6.46
N ASN A 208 -5.24 2.18 -6.73
CA ASN A 208 -5.22 1.39 -7.97
C ASN A 208 -6.47 1.61 -8.85
N GLY A 209 -7.15 2.74 -8.68
CA GLY A 209 -8.26 3.16 -9.54
C GLY A 209 -9.64 3.10 -8.92
N MET A 210 -9.78 2.84 -7.62
CA MET A 210 -11.05 3.01 -6.91
C MET A 210 -11.16 4.42 -6.30
N ALA A 211 -12.39 4.86 -6.06
CA ALA A 211 -12.64 6.11 -5.35
C ALA A 211 -12.36 5.98 -3.85
N VAL A 212 -12.80 4.88 -3.26
CA VAL A 212 -12.63 4.50 -1.85
C VAL A 212 -12.73 2.97 -1.75
N GLY A 213 -12.19 2.41 -0.68
CA GLY A 213 -12.39 1.00 -0.35
C GLY A 213 -11.15 0.14 -0.46
N GLU A 214 -10.88 -0.55 0.66
CA GLU A 214 -9.83 -1.55 0.76
C GLU A 214 -10.46 -2.89 1.13
N ALA A 215 -9.82 -3.98 0.71
CA ALA A 215 -10.24 -5.33 1.09
C ALA A 215 -9.28 -5.91 2.13
N ILE A 216 -9.82 -6.53 3.18
CA ILE A 216 -9.04 -7.27 4.18
C ILE A 216 -9.31 -8.75 3.96
N LEU A 217 -8.25 -9.52 3.72
CA LEU A 217 -8.31 -10.95 3.50
C LEU A 217 -7.62 -11.66 4.66
N PHE A 218 -8.38 -12.45 5.41
CA PHE A 218 -7.85 -13.36 6.42
C PHE A 218 -7.71 -14.75 5.80
N PHE A 219 -6.50 -15.20 5.59
CA PHE A 219 -6.22 -16.53 5.05
C PHE A 219 -6.37 -17.64 6.10
N ASP A 220 -6.21 -17.29 7.37
CA ASP A 220 -6.64 -18.11 8.51
C ASP A 220 -7.96 -17.57 9.03
N ARG A 221 -9.06 -18.28 8.73
CA ARG A 221 -10.44 -17.86 9.06
C ARG A 221 -10.68 -17.73 10.56
N GLU A 222 -9.96 -18.46 11.40
CA GLU A 222 -10.11 -18.38 12.86
C GLU A 222 -9.73 -16.99 13.38
N LEU A 223 -8.79 -16.29 12.71
CA LEU A 223 -8.37 -14.95 13.07
C LEU A 223 -9.47 -13.90 12.81
N ALA A 224 -10.46 -14.22 11.99
CA ALA A 224 -11.57 -13.33 11.63
C ALA A 224 -12.85 -13.57 12.45
N THR A 225 -12.85 -14.48 13.44
CA THR A 225 -14.05 -14.95 14.15
C THR A 225 -14.96 -13.81 14.64
N ASP A 226 -14.42 -12.72 15.20
CA ASP A 226 -15.21 -11.58 15.68
C ASP A 226 -14.99 -10.30 14.86
N PHE A 227 -14.44 -10.42 13.66
CA PHE A 227 -14.00 -9.25 12.90
C PHE A 227 -15.17 -8.38 12.40
N ALA A 228 -16.30 -8.97 12.07
CA ALA A 228 -17.51 -8.25 11.69
C ALA A 228 -18.00 -7.29 12.81
N TRP A 229 -17.87 -7.72 14.07
CA TRP A 229 -18.21 -6.88 15.24
C TRP A 229 -17.26 -5.70 15.37
N ARG A 230 -15.96 -5.90 15.11
CA ARG A 230 -14.96 -4.82 15.08
C ARG A 230 -15.25 -3.82 13.97
N CYS A 231 -15.58 -4.28 12.76
CA CYS A 231 -16.00 -3.42 11.66
C CYS A 231 -17.24 -2.59 12.03
N LYS A 232 -18.24 -3.22 12.65
CA LYS A 232 -19.46 -2.50 13.09
C LYS A 232 -19.14 -1.44 14.14
N GLN A 233 -18.37 -1.79 15.16
CA GLN A 233 -18.00 -0.90 16.26
C GLN A 233 -17.17 0.31 15.76
N ALA A 234 -16.28 0.08 14.80
CA ALA A 234 -15.42 1.11 14.19
C ALA A 234 -16.12 1.92 13.09
N GLY A 235 -17.43 1.70 12.84
CA GLY A 235 -18.16 2.40 11.77
C GLY A 235 -17.78 1.97 10.35
N GLN A 236 -17.09 0.84 10.19
CA GLN A 236 -16.66 0.35 8.88
C GLN A 236 -17.66 -0.60 8.20
N LEU A 237 -18.68 -1.08 8.91
CA LEU A 237 -19.78 -1.81 8.31
C LEU A 237 -20.78 -0.83 7.70
N ALA A 238 -20.54 -0.45 6.43
CA ALA A 238 -21.39 0.49 5.71
C ALA A 238 -22.78 -0.09 5.45
N SER A 239 -23.84 0.71 5.64
CA SER A 239 -25.22 0.26 5.37
C SER A 239 -25.43 -0.09 3.89
N LYS A 240 -24.80 0.63 2.98
CA LYS A 240 -24.79 0.35 1.54
C LYS A 240 -23.41 -0.18 1.13
N MET A 241 -23.01 -1.33 1.70
CA MET A 241 -21.69 -1.94 1.48
C MET A 241 -21.40 -2.18 0.00
N ARG A 242 -22.44 -2.45 -0.80
CA ARG A 242 -22.30 -2.66 -2.24
C ARG A 242 -21.55 -1.55 -2.96
N PHE A 243 -21.61 -0.30 -2.50
CA PHE A 243 -20.88 0.82 -3.13
C PHE A 243 -19.40 0.88 -2.77
N ILE A 244 -18.97 0.16 -1.74
CA ILE A 244 -17.57 -0.05 -1.43
C ILE A 244 -17.05 -1.31 -2.13
N ALA A 245 -17.88 -2.34 -2.21
CA ALA A 245 -17.52 -3.66 -2.76
C ALA A 245 -17.57 -3.70 -4.29
N ALA A 246 -18.65 -3.25 -4.93
CA ALA A 246 -18.87 -3.41 -6.36
C ALA A 246 -17.72 -2.88 -7.27
N PRO A 247 -17.07 -1.74 -6.96
CA PRO A 247 -15.91 -1.28 -7.75
C PRO A 247 -14.80 -2.32 -7.88
N TRP A 248 -14.62 -3.20 -6.88
CA TRP A 248 -13.70 -4.32 -6.95
C TRP A 248 -14.03 -5.30 -8.06
N LEU A 249 -15.34 -5.58 -8.35
CA LEU A 249 -15.70 -6.44 -9.49
C LEU A 249 -15.19 -5.86 -10.80
N GLY A 250 -15.41 -4.56 -11.00
CA GLY A 250 -14.89 -3.87 -12.18
C GLY A 250 -13.38 -4.05 -12.34
N LEU A 251 -12.63 -3.91 -11.28
CA LEU A 251 -11.18 -4.11 -11.28
C LEU A 251 -10.76 -5.56 -11.53
N LEU A 252 -11.41 -6.51 -10.84
CA LEU A 252 -10.98 -7.92 -10.81
C LEU A 252 -11.43 -8.67 -12.06
N GLU A 253 -12.68 -8.52 -12.49
CA GLU A 253 -13.25 -9.27 -13.62
C GLU A 253 -12.69 -8.80 -14.97
N THR A 254 -12.37 -7.51 -15.09
CA THR A 254 -11.77 -6.95 -16.32
C THR A 254 -10.23 -7.04 -16.34
N GLY A 255 -9.60 -7.41 -15.21
CA GLY A 255 -8.16 -7.38 -15.03
C GLY A 255 -7.59 -5.96 -14.95
N ALA A 256 -8.43 -4.94 -14.75
CA ALA A 256 -8.00 -3.53 -14.68
C ALA A 256 -7.01 -3.29 -13.54
N TRP A 257 -7.17 -3.94 -12.39
CA TRP A 257 -6.26 -3.80 -11.27
C TRP A 257 -4.79 -4.12 -11.61
N LEU A 258 -4.53 -5.13 -12.46
CA LEU A 258 -3.18 -5.45 -12.93
C LEU A 258 -2.73 -4.52 -14.06
N ARG A 259 -3.64 -4.11 -14.97
CA ARG A 259 -3.30 -3.14 -16.03
C ARG A 259 -2.92 -1.79 -15.43
N ASN A 260 -3.66 -1.31 -14.45
CA ASN A 260 -3.42 -0.07 -13.72
C ASN A 260 -2.05 -0.10 -13.03
N ALA A 261 -1.73 -1.18 -12.32
CA ALA A 261 -0.46 -1.36 -11.66
C ALA A 261 0.72 -1.43 -12.65
N ARG A 262 0.57 -2.19 -13.76
CA ARG A 262 1.59 -2.24 -14.82
C ARG A 262 1.84 -0.87 -15.44
N HIS A 263 0.77 -0.10 -15.70
CA HIS A 263 0.92 1.25 -16.23
C HIS A 263 1.67 2.15 -15.25
N ALA A 264 1.29 2.18 -13.98
CA ALA A 264 1.96 2.99 -12.96
C ALA A 264 3.47 2.64 -12.83
N ASN A 265 3.81 1.32 -12.82
CA ASN A 265 5.19 0.86 -12.79
C ASN A 265 5.95 1.24 -14.07
N ALA A 266 5.32 1.10 -15.24
CA ALA A 266 5.93 1.48 -16.52
C ALA A 266 6.23 2.98 -16.59
N MET A 267 5.34 3.84 -16.08
CA MET A 267 5.59 5.29 -16.01
C MET A 267 6.71 5.63 -15.04
N ALA A 268 6.80 4.95 -13.90
CA ALA A 268 7.93 5.12 -12.99
C ALA A 268 9.26 4.64 -13.61
N THR A 269 9.22 3.57 -14.40
CA THR A 269 10.39 3.09 -15.16
C THR A 269 10.84 4.13 -16.19
N ALA A 270 9.90 4.69 -16.96
CA ALA A 270 10.19 5.74 -17.93
C ALA A 270 10.78 6.98 -17.25
N LEU A 271 10.20 7.37 -16.10
CA LEU A 271 10.70 8.48 -15.29
C LEU A 271 12.13 8.21 -14.81
N GLU A 272 12.40 7.05 -14.22
CA GLU A 272 13.74 6.66 -13.78
C GLU A 272 14.75 6.74 -14.95
N GLN A 273 14.40 6.21 -16.11
CA GLN A 273 15.27 6.25 -17.30
C GLN A 273 15.58 7.69 -17.72
N ARG A 274 14.58 8.57 -17.77
CA ARG A 274 14.79 9.99 -18.08
C ARG A 274 15.69 10.68 -17.05
N LEU A 275 15.47 10.40 -15.77
CA LEU A 275 16.24 11.03 -14.68
C LEU A 275 17.72 10.57 -14.66
N ARG A 276 17.99 9.30 -14.97
CA ARG A 276 19.36 8.76 -15.05
C ARG A 276 20.22 9.44 -16.13
N HIS A 277 19.61 10.06 -17.14
CA HIS A 277 20.33 10.82 -18.17
C HIS A 277 20.65 12.26 -17.75
N ILE A 278 20.19 12.72 -16.57
CA ILE A 278 20.47 14.07 -16.06
C ILE A 278 21.78 14.01 -15.25
N PRO A 279 22.86 14.70 -15.66
CA PRO A 279 24.13 14.65 -14.96
C PRO A 279 24.03 15.15 -13.52
N GLY A 280 24.67 14.44 -12.59
CA GLY A 280 24.73 14.81 -11.19
C GLY A 280 23.49 14.51 -10.35
N LEU A 281 22.45 13.89 -10.94
CA LEU A 281 21.26 13.46 -10.21
C LEU A 281 21.50 12.07 -9.57
N GLN A 282 21.18 11.95 -8.29
CA GLN A 282 21.32 10.71 -7.54
C GLN A 282 19.97 10.16 -7.14
N LEU A 283 19.70 8.90 -7.48
CA LEU A 283 18.55 8.16 -6.95
C LEU A 283 18.88 7.62 -5.56
N LEU A 284 17.94 7.76 -4.63
CA LEU A 284 18.12 7.36 -3.22
C LEU A 284 17.88 5.87 -3.01
N PHE A 285 16.94 5.30 -3.75
CA PHE A 285 16.56 3.88 -3.65
C PHE A 285 16.39 3.27 -5.04
N PRO A 286 16.54 1.94 -5.18
CA PRO A 286 16.15 1.26 -6.42
C PRO A 286 14.64 1.40 -6.67
N ARG A 287 14.27 1.73 -7.91
CA ARG A 287 12.86 1.69 -8.30
C ARG A 287 12.44 0.23 -8.51
N GLN A 288 11.47 -0.24 -7.75
CA GLN A 288 10.88 -1.58 -7.91
C GLN A 288 9.35 -1.55 -8.04
N ALA A 289 8.71 -0.39 -7.74
CA ALA A 289 7.28 -0.19 -7.90
C ALA A 289 7.00 1.09 -8.70
N ASN A 290 5.93 1.81 -8.35
CA ASN A 290 5.44 2.99 -9.07
C ASN A 290 6.03 4.33 -8.58
N SER A 291 7.15 4.31 -7.84
CA SER A 291 7.78 5.53 -7.32
C SER A 291 9.28 5.59 -7.57
N VAL A 292 9.78 6.82 -7.72
CA VAL A 292 11.19 7.15 -7.84
C VAL A 292 11.57 8.13 -6.73
N PHE A 293 12.69 7.86 -6.08
CA PHE A 293 13.21 8.69 -4.99
C PHE A 293 14.54 9.29 -5.40
N LEU A 294 14.68 10.61 -5.22
CA LEU A 294 15.90 11.33 -5.61
C LEU A 294 16.16 12.48 -4.65
N GLU A 295 17.43 12.86 -4.53
CA GLU A 295 17.83 14.03 -3.78
C GLU A 295 17.85 15.25 -4.69
N LEU A 296 17.17 16.33 -4.26
CA LEU A 296 17.08 17.59 -4.99
C LEU A 296 17.54 18.76 -4.12
N PRO A 297 18.34 19.70 -4.67
CA PRO A 297 18.68 20.92 -3.97
C PRO A 297 17.40 21.74 -3.66
N PRO A 298 17.28 22.36 -2.46
CA PRO A 298 16.12 23.17 -2.10
C PRO A 298 15.71 24.24 -3.13
N PRO A 299 16.63 24.98 -3.80
CA PRO A 299 16.25 25.93 -4.84
C PRO A 299 15.59 25.27 -6.07
N VAL A 300 16.00 24.05 -6.41
CA VAL A 300 15.40 23.27 -7.50
C VAL A 300 13.97 22.87 -7.14
N ILE A 301 13.76 22.37 -5.92
CA ILE A 301 12.43 22.04 -5.39
C ILE A 301 11.51 23.27 -5.47
N GLN A 302 11.96 24.43 -4.98
CA GLN A 302 11.19 25.68 -5.04
C GLN A 302 10.85 26.06 -6.49
N THR A 303 11.81 25.94 -7.42
CA THR A 303 11.62 26.24 -8.83
C THR A 303 10.57 25.34 -9.46
N LEU A 304 10.58 24.04 -9.16
CA LEU A 304 9.62 23.08 -9.67
C LEU A 304 8.21 23.35 -9.11
N HIS A 305 8.10 23.60 -7.80
CA HIS A 305 6.81 23.97 -7.19
C HIS A 305 6.26 25.28 -7.78
N ALA A 306 7.12 26.28 -8.02
CA ALA A 306 6.72 27.54 -8.67
C ALA A 306 6.23 27.34 -10.12
N ARG A 307 6.65 26.29 -10.80
CA ARG A 307 6.15 25.86 -12.12
C ARG A 307 4.84 25.05 -12.05
N GLY A 308 4.34 24.77 -10.84
CA GLY A 308 3.09 24.04 -10.62
C GLY A 308 3.27 22.55 -10.37
N TRP A 309 4.50 22.03 -10.33
CA TRP A 309 4.74 20.64 -10.00
C TRP A 309 4.42 20.35 -8.54
N GLN A 310 3.75 19.22 -8.30
CA GLN A 310 3.43 18.71 -6.95
C GLN A 310 4.14 17.39 -6.73
N PHE A 311 4.93 17.30 -5.67
CA PHE A 311 5.58 16.09 -5.14
C PHE A 311 5.95 16.31 -3.68
N TYR A 312 6.18 15.21 -2.94
CA TYR A 312 6.54 15.28 -1.53
C TYR A 312 8.06 15.20 -1.32
N THR A 313 8.51 15.87 -0.27
CA THR A 313 9.91 15.84 0.20
C THR A 313 9.92 15.49 1.68
N PHE A 314 10.20 14.23 2.04
CA PHE A 314 10.14 13.76 3.43
C PHE A 314 11.29 12.80 3.80
N ILE A 315 12.21 12.51 2.87
CA ILE A 315 13.35 11.64 3.15
C ILE A 315 14.59 12.51 3.30
N GLY A 316 15.06 12.70 4.54
CA GLY A 316 16.21 13.53 4.82
C GLY A 316 16.03 14.97 4.32
N VAL A 317 17.16 15.63 4.05
CA VAL A 317 17.16 17.00 3.48
C VAL A 317 17.16 16.91 1.97
N GLY A 318 16.04 17.30 1.33
CA GLY A 318 15.92 17.33 -0.14
C GLY A 318 15.50 16.02 -0.79
N GLY A 319 15.21 14.98 -0.01
CA GLY A 319 14.70 13.71 -0.53
C GLY A 319 13.29 13.83 -1.07
N ALA A 320 13.14 13.80 -2.40
CA ALA A 320 11.87 13.89 -3.09
C ALA A 320 11.37 12.51 -3.51
N ARG A 321 10.07 12.25 -3.27
CA ARG A 321 9.34 11.11 -3.82
C ARG A 321 8.52 11.55 -5.02
N LEU A 322 8.74 10.92 -6.16
CA LEU A 322 7.95 11.07 -7.38
C LEU A 322 7.12 9.80 -7.56
N MET A 323 5.81 9.93 -7.51
CA MET A 323 4.85 8.82 -7.54
C MET A 323 4.04 8.85 -8.83
N CYS A 324 4.05 7.74 -9.58
CA CYS A 324 3.19 7.52 -10.73
C CYS A 324 1.91 6.78 -10.31
N SER A 325 0.79 7.12 -10.93
CA SER A 325 -0.50 6.49 -10.71
C SER A 325 -0.98 5.74 -11.96
N TRP A 326 -2.08 5.03 -11.82
CA TRP A 326 -2.71 4.25 -12.89
C TRP A 326 -3.05 5.06 -14.15
N ASN A 327 -3.18 6.37 -14.04
CA ASN A 327 -3.52 7.28 -15.14
C ASN A 327 -2.45 8.35 -15.43
N THR A 328 -1.23 8.18 -14.92
CA THR A 328 -0.13 9.12 -15.21
C THR A 328 0.20 9.10 -16.71
N PRO A 329 0.04 10.22 -17.46
CA PRO A 329 0.38 10.26 -18.88
C PRO A 329 1.89 10.27 -19.10
N HIS A 330 2.34 9.72 -20.23
CA HIS A 330 3.78 9.72 -20.59
C HIS A 330 4.32 11.14 -20.76
N GLU A 331 3.50 12.06 -21.26
CA GLU A 331 3.85 13.45 -21.47
C GLU A 331 4.21 14.17 -20.15
N VAL A 332 3.60 13.78 -19.05
CA VAL A 332 3.92 14.30 -17.70
C VAL A 332 5.34 13.90 -17.28
N ILE A 333 5.76 12.68 -17.63
CA ILE A 333 7.12 12.19 -17.35
C ILE A 333 8.15 13.00 -18.12
N ASP A 334 7.96 13.19 -19.42
CA ASP A 334 8.87 13.95 -20.27
C ASP A 334 8.94 15.42 -19.82
N GLN A 335 7.79 16.04 -19.57
CA GLN A 335 7.73 17.44 -19.13
C GLN A 335 8.42 17.64 -17.76
N PHE A 336 8.23 16.73 -16.82
CA PHE A 336 8.89 16.81 -15.52
C PHE A 336 10.41 16.73 -15.65
N ALA A 337 10.90 15.76 -16.43
CA ALA A 337 12.33 15.58 -16.64
C ALA A 337 12.98 16.81 -17.31
N ASP A 338 12.31 17.38 -18.31
CA ASP A 338 12.77 18.60 -19.00
C ASP A 338 12.78 19.82 -18.06
N ASP A 339 11.74 19.97 -17.24
CA ASP A 339 11.65 21.07 -16.28
C ASP A 339 12.66 20.93 -15.14
N LEU A 340 12.92 19.72 -14.68
CA LEU A 340 13.97 19.42 -13.71
C LEU A 340 15.35 19.75 -14.29
N GLN A 341 15.64 19.32 -15.51
CA GLN A 341 16.92 19.61 -16.18
C GLN A 341 17.15 21.12 -16.32
N LYS A 342 16.11 21.89 -16.69
CA LYS A 342 16.16 23.36 -16.75
C LYS A 342 16.35 24.00 -15.36
N ALA A 343 15.76 23.43 -14.33
CA ALA A 343 15.89 23.92 -12.95
C ALA A 343 17.30 23.68 -12.38
N LEU A 344 17.92 22.55 -12.74
CA LEU A 344 19.31 22.22 -12.37
C LEU A 344 20.32 23.08 -13.11
N ASN A 345 20.03 23.52 -14.36
CA ASN A 345 20.94 24.28 -15.23
C ASN A 345 20.35 25.65 -15.63
N PRO A 346 20.13 26.58 -14.69
CA PRO A 346 19.47 27.87 -14.98
C PRO A 346 20.22 28.76 -15.99
N ALA A 347 21.52 28.53 -16.20
CA ALA A 347 22.33 29.29 -17.16
C ALA A 347 22.12 28.87 -18.61
N ALA A 348 21.64 27.67 -18.90
CA ALA A 348 21.40 27.19 -20.26
C ALA A 348 20.14 27.77 -20.93
N GLY A 349 19.23 28.35 -20.15
CA GLY A 349 17.96 28.95 -20.63
C GLY A 349 17.99 30.46 -20.93
N ARG A 350 19.16 31.11 -20.86
CA ARG A 350 19.34 32.55 -21.14
C ARG A 350 20.05 32.82 -22.47
N ARG A 351 20.01 31.93 -23.42
CA ARG A 351 20.48 32.17 -24.77
C ARG A 351 19.36 32.35 -25.78
#